data_a2504d97e2d351c248ce8d802cb3693e
#
_entry.id   a2504d97e2d351c248ce8d802cb3693e
#
_cell.length_a   1.000
_cell.length_b   1.000
_cell.length_c   1.000
_cell.angle_alpha   90.00
_cell.angle_beta   90.00
_cell.angle_gamma   90.00
#
_symmetry.space_group_name_H-M   'P 1'
#
loop_
_entity.id
_entity.type
_entity.pdbx_description
1 polymer ?
#
loop_
_entity_poly.entity_id
_entity_poly.type
_entity_poly.pdbx_seq_one_letter_code
_entity_poly.pdbx_strand_id
1 'polypeptide(L)'
;MKNTTYQLLLRLTLATALISVGACATNRSQPTQAKNDAPACTEGCSEHIAKLENQLLPPPIPASERRYSDVWERLSAQLSFLPLTERREVDKLEDWYSKHGHYMAKMSARAGNYIYHVVKELEARDMPIDLALLPFVESAYDPFAYSHGRAAGLWQFIPNTAKYVGIQQNWWYDGRRDVLVATDAALDYLTTLNKRFDGDWMLTLAAYNAGAGTVNRAIRRNRKAGKPTDFWSLKLPKETKRYVPKLLALVKIYQNPARYNI
;
A
#
# COMPACT_ATOMS: atom_id res chain seq x y z
N MET A 1 -44.00 -33.96 10.42
CA MET A 1 -45.28 -33.57 9.80
C MET A 1 -45.00 -32.37 8.93
N LYS A 2 -45.11 -32.61 7.62
CA LYS A 2 -45.74 -31.76 6.57
C LYS A 2 -45.03 -30.38 6.35
N ASN A 3 -44.66 -29.92 5.17
CA ASN A 3 -44.81 -30.31 3.73
C ASN A 3 -43.89 -29.35 2.96
N THR A 4 -43.10 -29.77 2.06
CA THR A 4 -43.31 -30.04 0.62
C THR A 4 -43.35 -28.77 -0.27
N THR A 5 -42.36 -28.69 -1.14
CA THR A 5 -42.39 -28.41 -2.59
C THR A 5 -42.97 -27.09 -3.09
N TYR A 6 -42.10 -26.33 -3.82
CA TYR A 6 -42.48 -25.79 -5.14
C TYR A 6 -41.21 -25.78 -6.04
N GLN A 7 -41.02 -26.86 -6.75
CA GLN A 7 -40.45 -26.89 -8.10
C GLN A 7 -41.66 -26.76 -9.04
N LEU A 8 -41.58 -25.98 -10.07
CA LEU A 8 -41.94 -26.30 -11.46
C LEU A 8 -42.02 -25.04 -12.36
N LEU A 9 -41.23 -25.11 -13.41
CA LEU A 9 -41.57 -24.87 -14.80
C LEU A 9 -42.11 -23.50 -15.24
N LEU A 10 -41.37 -22.83 -16.12
CA LEU A 10 -41.94 -22.41 -17.39
C LEU A 10 -40.90 -22.50 -18.53
N ARG A 11 -41.29 -23.32 -19.50
CA ARG A 11 -40.62 -23.57 -20.78
C ARG A 11 -41.03 -22.52 -21.83
N LEU A 12 -40.07 -22.26 -22.74
CA LEU A 12 -40.24 -22.02 -24.17
C LEU A 12 -41.42 -21.18 -24.66
N THR A 13 -41.12 -20.12 -25.42
CA THR A 13 -41.77 -19.92 -26.73
C THR A 13 -40.75 -19.29 -27.71
N LEU A 14 -40.40 -20.08 -28.73
CA LEU A 14 -39.88 -19.63 -30.02
C LEU A 14 -40.98 -18.83 -30.73
N ALA A 15 -40.62 -17.69 -31.32
CA ALA A 15 -41.40 -17.10 -32.39
C ALA A 15 -40.46 -16.75 -33.53
N THR A 16 -40.47 -17.59 -34.54
CA THR A 16 -39.94 -17.41 -35.89
C THR A 16 -40.73 -16.32 -36.62
N ALA A 17 -40.08 -15.33 -37.17
CA ALA A 17 -40.61 -14.48 -38.23
C ALA A 17 -39.64 -14.47 -39.41
N LEU A 18 -39.95 -15.33 -40.39
CA LEU A 18 -39.43 -15.26 -41.75
C LEU A 18 -40.17 -14.13 -42.48
N ILE A 19 -39.46 -13.18 -43.06
CA ILE A 19 -39.94 -12.39 -44.18
C ILE A 19 -38.84 -12.32 -45.23
N SER A 20 -39.23 -12.62 -46.42
CA SER A 20 -38.59 -12.94 -47.67
C SER A 20 -37.87 -11.77 -48.36
N VAL A 21 -36.76 -12.14 -48.96
CA VAL A 21 -36.33 -11.91 -50.35
C VAL A 21 -36.46 -10.52 -50.96
N GLY A 22 -35.30 -9.91 -51.22
CA GLY A 22 -35.08 -8.90 -52.22
C GLY A 22 -33.64 -9.05 -52.70
N ALA A 23 -33.48 -9.78 -53.82
CA ALA A 23 -32.22 -9.89 -54.52
C ALA A 23 -31.95 -8.60 -55.26
N CYS A 24 -30.77 -8.00 -55.05
CA CYS A 24 -30.13 -7.16 -56.04
C CYS A 24 -28.61 -7.39 -56.04
N ALA A 25 -28.13 -7.56 -57.23
CA ALA A 25 -26.86 -8.13 -57.63
C ALA A 25 -25.65 -7.26 -57.28
N THR A 26 -24.56 -7.98 -57.03
CA THR A 26 -23.17 -7.71 -57.44
C THR A 26 -22.59 -6.32 -57.25
N ASN A 27 -21.73 -6.20 -56.22
CA ASN A 27 -20.39 -5.72 -56.50
C ASN A 27 -19.43 -6.28 -55.46
N ARG A 28 -18.58 -7.18 -55.93
CA ARG A 28 -17.49 -7.80 -55.18
C ARG A 28 -16.32 -6.83 -55.15
N SER A 29 -16.33 -5.89 -54.23
CA SER A 29 -15.11 -5.13 -53.90
C SER A 29 -14.37 -5.92 -52.81
N GLN A 30 -13.20 -6.40 -53.19
CA GLN A 30 -12.22 -7.02 -52.30
C GLN A 30 -11.91 -6.08 -51.09
N PRO A 31 -11.70 -6.62 -49.89
CA PRO A 31 -11.17 -5.80 -48.81
C PRO A 31 -9.75 -5.36 -49.20
N THR A 32 -9.59 -4.10 -49.44
CA THR A 32 -8.30 -3.45 -49.51
C THR A 32 -7.62 -3.69 -48.15
N GLN A 33 -6.55 -4.46 -48.19
CA GLN A 33 -5.57 -4.49 -47.07
C GLN A 33 -5.13 -3.03 -46.84
N ALA A 34 -5.59 -2.47 -45.73
CA ALA A 34 -4.96 -1.28 -45.17
C ALA A 34 -3.50 -1.68 -44.87
N LYS A 35 -2.60 -1.27 -45.69
CA LYS A 35 -1.18 -1.27 -45.38
C LYS A 35 -1.02 -0.44 -44.10
N ASN A 36 -0.58 -1.10 -43.03
CA ASN A 36 -0.05 -0.44 -41.87
C ASN A 36 1.30 0.20 -42.25
N ASP A 37 1.23 1.32 -42.95
CA ASP A 37 2.36 2.21 -43.11
C ASP A 37 2.46 3.09 -41.85
N ALA A 38 2.77 2.44 -40.71
CA ALA A 38 3.42 3.17 -39.64
C ALA A 38 4.79 3.58 -40.19
N PRO A 39 5.15 4.89 -40.17
CA PRO A 39 6.45 5.31 -40.66
C PRO A 39 7.51 4.53 -39.85
N ALA A 40 8.34 3.74 -40.56
CA ALA A 40 9.48 3.09 -39.97
C ALA A 40 10.31 4.18 -39.28
N CYS A 41 10.52 4.04 -37.97
CA CYS A 41 11.41 4.92 -37.23
C CYS A 41 12.78 4.81 -37.89
N THR A 42 13.20 5.85 -38.63
CA THR A 42 14.55 5.92 -39.20
C THR A 42 15.55 6.06 -38.06
N GLU A 43 16.79 5.66 -38.26
CA GLU A 43 17.87 5.71 -37.25
C GLU A 43 17.92 7.04 -36.48
N GLY A 44 17.56 8.15 -37.11
CA GLY A 44 17.47 9.46 -36.46
C GLY A 44 16.37 9.62 -35.38
N CYS A 45 15.28 8.82 -35.43
CA CYS A 45 14.25 8.82 -34.36
C CYS A 45 14.76 8.17 -33.08
N SER A 46 15.52 7.09 -33.20
CA SER A 46 16.10 6.38 -32.05
C SER A 46 17.11 7.25 -31.30
N GLU A 47 17.96 7.98 -32.02
CA GLU A 47 18.91 8.93 -31.42
C GLU A 47 18.20 10.12 -30.77
N HIS A 48 17.12 10.59 -31.39
CA HIS A 48 16.36 11.73 -30.85
C HIS A 48 15.61 11.35 -29.56
N ILE A 49 15.03 10.15 -29.51
CA ILE A 49 14.38 9.61 -28.30
C ILE A 49 15.40 9.41 -27.18
N ALA A 50 16.55 8.78 -27.48
CA ALA A 50 17.63 8.59 -26.51
C ALA A 50 18.18 9.93 -25.97
N LYS A 51 18.22 10.95 -26.80
CA LYS A 51 18.65 12.31 -26.42
C LYS A 51 17.61 13.00 -25.52
N LEU A 52 16.33 12.81 -25.80
CA LEU A 52 15.22 13.33 -24.96
C LEU A 52 15.16 12.57 -23.61
N GLU A 53 15.32 11.26 -23.61
CA GLU A 53 15.38 10.48 -22.37
C GLU A 53 16.56 10.90 -21.49
N ASN A 54 17.74 11.13 -22.06
CA ASN A 54 18.90 11.65 -21.32
C ASN A 54 18.72 13.09 -20.81
N GLN A 55 17.83 13.91 -21.42
CA GLN A 55 17.53 15.26 -20.96
C GLN A 55 16.43 15.29 -19.88
N LEU A 56 15.57 14.27 -19.83
CA LEU A 56 14.45 14.17 -18.87
C LEU A 56 14.84 13.45 -17.58
N LEU A 57 15.88 12.62 -17.63
CA LEU A 57 16.40 11.97 -16.41
C LEU A 57 17.41 12.90 -15.73
N PRO A 58 17.29 13.12 -14.41
CA PRO A 58 18.35 13.78 -13.67
C PRO A 58 19.66 13.02 -13.88
N PRO A 59 20.80 13.70 -13.96
CA PRO A 59 22.08 13.06 -14.15
C PRO A 59 22.27 11.97 -13.08
N PRO A 60 22.83 10.80 -13.45
CA PRO A 60 23.05 9.72 -12.48
C PRO A 60 23.95 10.26 -11.34
N ILE A 61 23.52 10.05 -10.10
CA ILE A 61 24.29 10.43 -8.92
C ILE A 61 25.67 9.75 -9.02
N PRO A 62 26.78 10.50 -8.98
CA PRO A 62 28.12 9.95 -9.01
C PRO A 62 28.30 8.83 -7.97
N ALA A 63 29.03 7.79 -8.30
CA ALA A 63 29.23 6.65 -7.40
C ALA A 63 29.86 7.09 -6.04
N SER A 64 30.65 8.16 -6.05
CA SER A 64 31.24 8.79 -4.86
C SER A 64 30.21 9.48 -3.93
N GLU A 65 29.04 9.84 -4.46
CA GLU A 65 27.97 10.47 -3.72
C GLU A 65 26.87 9.48 -3.29
N ARG A 66 26.92 8.23 -3.79
CA ARG A 66 26.01 7.17 -3.37
C ARG A 66 26.40 6.67 -2.00
N ARG A 67 25.63 7.07 -1.00
CA ARG A 67 25.83 6.65 0.38
C ARG A 67 25.43 5.18 0.61
N TYR A 68 24.52 4.64 -0.23
CA TYR A 68 23.97 3.30 -0.15
C TYR A 68 23.89 2.65 -1.54
N SER A 69 24.07 1.34 -1.62
CA SER A 69 24.01 0.59 -2.88
C SER A 69 22.58 0.50 -3.43
N ASP A 70 21.61 0.36 -2.52
CA ASP A 70 20.19 0.28 -2.85
C ASP A 70 19.31 0.83 -1.71
N VAL A 71 18.00 0.82 -1.94
CA VAL A 71 17.02 1.33 -0.97
C VAL A 71 16.89 0.46 0.29
N TRP A 72 17.20 -0.82 0.20
CA TRP A 72 17.10 -1.72 1.36
C TRP A 72 18.27 -1.53 2.31
N GLU A 73 19.48 -1.35 1.78
CA GLU A 73 20.63 -0.94 2.57
C GLU A 73 20.39 0.42 3.22
N ARG A 74 19.83 1.38 2.45
CA ARG A 74 19.46 2.70 2.97
C ARG A 74 18.44 2.62 4.10
N LEU A 75 17.43 1.77 3.97
CA LEU A 75 16.43 1.51 5.01
C LEU A 75 17.09 0.90 6.25
N SER A 76 17.81 -0.22 6.08
CA SER A 76 18.38 -0.96 7.22
C SER A 76 19.38 -0.15 8.03
N ALA A 77 20.17 0.72 7.38
CA ALA A 77 21.15 1.57 8.04
C ALA A 77 20.54 2.69 8.89
N GLN A 78 19.27 3.03 8.69
CA GLN A 78 18.61 4.18 9.34
C GLN A 78 17.47 3.78 10.29
N LEU A 79 17.23 2.48 10.52
CA LEU A 79 16.20 2.01 11.45
C LEU A 79 16.50 2.47 12.87
N SER A 80 15.55 3.15 13.49
CA SER A 80 15.67 3.79 14.80
C SER A 80 14.83 3.12 15.90
N PHE A 81 13.84 2.29 15.53
CA PHE A 81 12.96 1.61 16.49
C PHE A 81 13.54 0.31 17.07
N LEU A 82 14.75 -0.08 16.68
CA LEU A 82 15.40 -1.30 17.16
C LEU A 82 15.43 -1.45 18.67
N PRO A 83 15.74 -0.41 19.48
CA PRO A 83 15.71 -0.50 20.93
C PRO A 83 14.32 -0.84 21.50
N LEU A 84 13.26 -0.64 20.72
CA LEU A 84 11.87 -0.90 21.11
C LEU A 84 11.41 -2.32 20.76
N THR A 85 12.26 -3.10 20.08
CA THR A 85 11.89 -4.44 19.56
C THR A 85 12.06 -5.56 20.57
N GLU A 86 12.76 -5.35 21.70
CA GLU A 86 13.03 -6.37 22.72
C GLU A 86 11.78 -6.68 23.55
N ARG A 87 10.82 -7.36 22.93
CA ARG A 87 9.54 -7.73 23.52
C ARG A 87 9.07 -9.09 23.02
N ARG A 88 8.57 -9.92 23.94
CA ARG A 88 8.05 -11.26 23.62
C ARG A 88 6.96 -11.25 22.53
N GLU A 89 6.14 -10.20 22.48
CA GLU A 89 5.11 -10.02 21.47
C GLU A 89 5.71 -9.79 20.08
N VAL A 90 6.85 -9.11 20.02
CA VAL A 90 7.62 -8.86 18.78
C VAL A 90 8.31 -10.15 18.34
N ASP A 91 9.00 -10.87 19.26
CA ASP A 91 9.71 -12.10 18.94
C ASP A 91 8.79 -13.18 18.34
N LYS A 92 7.56 -13.29 18.85
CA LYS A 92 6.56 -14.22 18.28
C LYS A 92 6.18 -13.89 16.84
N LEU A 93 6.15 -12.62 16.49
CA LEU A 93 5.80 -12.17 15.13
C LEU A 93 7.01 -12.27 14.22
N GLU A 94 8.21 -11.96 14.70
CA GLU A 94 9.46 -12.23 14.00
C GLU A 94 9.58 -13.72 13.63
N ASP A 95 9.36 -14.62 14.58
CA ASP A 95 9.36 -16.07 14.36
C ASP A 95 8.29 -16.49 13.33
N TRP A 96 7.10 -15.88 13.39
CA TRP A 96 6.07 -16.13 12.40
C TRP A 96 6.50 -15.70 11.00
N TYR A 97 7.00 -14.48 10.83
CA TYR A 97 7.46 -13.96 9.54
C TYR A 97 8.62 -14.79 8.98
N SER A 98 9.58 -15.17 9.82
CA SER A 98 10.74 -16.00 9.41
C SER A 98 10.33 -17.36 8.85
N LYS A 99 9.24 -17.95 9.37
CA LYS A 99 8.66 -19.20 8.86
C LYS A 99 7.82 -19.03 7.59
N HIS A 100 7.53 -17.79 7.18
CA HIS A 100 6.70 -17.49 6.01
C HIS A 100 7.49 -16.73 4.94
N GLY A 101 8.69 -17.22 4.59
CA GLY A 101 9.61 -16.57 3.65
C GLY A 101 8.99 -16.24 2.29
N HIS A 102 8.12 -17.12 1.75
CA HIS A 102 7.41 -16.83 0.50
C HIS A 102 6.49 -15.59 0.62
N TYR A 103 5.81 -15.44 1.75
CA TYR A 103 4.98 -14.27 2.01
C TYR A 103 5.85 -13.01 2.11
N MET A 104 6.98 -13.08 2.81
CA MET A 104 7.94 -11.99 2.95
C MET A 104 8.52 -11.58 1.59
N ALA A 105 8.98 -12.53 0.78
CA ALA A 105 9.50 -12.27 -0.56
C ALA A 105 8.47 -11.58 -1.47
N LYS A 106 7.21 -12.02 -1.43
CA LYS A 106 6.12 -11.39 -2.19
C LYS A 106 5.87 -9.94 -1.75
N MET A 107 5.88 -9.67 -0.44
CA MET A 107 5.73 -8.31 0.08
C MET A 107 6.90 -7.43 -0.32
N SER A 108 8.15 -7.92 -0.20
CA SER A 108 9.35 -7.18 -0.55
C SER A 108 9.40 -6.85 -2.04
N ALA A 109 9.03 -7.81 -2.90
CA ALA A 109 8.92 -7.58 -4.34
C ALA A 109 7.92 -6.48 -4.70
N ARG A 110 6.76 -6.43 -4.02
CA ARG A 110 5.78 -5.33 -4.22
C ARG A 110 6.32 -4.00 -3.71
N ALA A 111 6.97 -4.01 -2.54
CA ALA A 111 7.55 -2.83 -1.95
C ALA A 111 8.64 -2.21 -2.84
N GLY A 112 9.41 -3.01 -3.56
CA GLY A 112 10.45 -2.54 -4.47
C GLY A 112 9.99 -1.49 -5.48
N ASN A 113 8.70 -1.50 -5.87
CA ASN A 113 8.14 -0.53 -6.80
C ASN A 113 7.88 0.87 -6.16
N TYR A 114 7.75 0.94 -4.83
CA TYR A 114 7.24 2.13 -4.16
C TYR A 114 8.08 2.62 -2.99
N ILE A 115 8.86 1.72 -2.37
CA ILE A 115 9.55 1.99 -1.11
C ILE A 115 10.59 3.12 -1.23
N TYR A 116 11.20 3.25 -2.41
CA TYR A 116 12.15 4.35 -2.66
C TYR A 116 11.47 5.71 -2.48
N HIS A 117 10.26 5.88 -3.03
CA HIS A 117 9.50 7.11 -2.85
C HIS A 117 9.14 7.33 -1.38
N VAL A 118 8.65 6.30 -0.70
CA VAL A 118 8.26 6.40 0.73
C VAL A 118 9.46 6.78 1.60
N VAL A 119 10.62 6.15 1.40
CA VAL A 119 11.86 6.45 2.11
C VAL A 119 12.29 7.89 1.87
N LYS A 120 12.30 8.35 0.62
CA LYS A 120 12.64 9.72 0.24
C LYS A 120 11.75 10.75 0.94
N GLU A 121 10.43 10.49 0.97
CA GLU A 121 9.47 11.40 1.60
C GLU A 121 9.57 11.43 3.13
N LEU A 122 9.94 10.31 3.76
CA LEU A 122 10.24 10.24 5.19
C LEU A 122 11.49 11.07 5.55
N GLU A 123 12.57 10.90 4.79
CA GLU A 123 13.80 11.66 5.01
C GLU A 123 13.60 13.17 4.78
N ALA A 124 12.82 13.56 3.76
CA ALA A 124 12.51 14.96 3.50
C ALA A 124 11.74 15.65 4.64
N ARG A 125 11.10 14.85 5.51
CA ARG A 125 10.31 15.31 6.67
C ARG A 125 10.97 15.04 8.01
N ASP A 126 12.23 14.58 8.04
CA ASP A 126 12.95 14.15 9.26
C ASP A 126 12.14 13.14 10.10
N MET A 127 11.40 12.24 9.43
CA MET A 127 10.60 11.21 10.08
C MET A 127 11.40 9.90 10.20
N PRO A 128 11.12 9.07 11.26
CA PRO A 128 11.74 7.76 11.38
C PRO A 128 11.54 6.90 10.14
N ILE A 129 12.64 6.39 9.61
CA ILE A 129 12.62 5.59 8.38
C ILE A 129 11.88 4.26 8.57
N ASP A 130 11.76 3.80 9.81
CA ASP A 130 10.97 2.64 10.22
C ASP A 130 9.52 2.70 9.74
N LEU A 131 8.97 3.90 9.54
CA LEU A 131 7.62 4.11 9.04
C LEU A 131 7.44 3.66 7.58
N ALA A 132 8.53 3.48 6.82
CA ALA A 132 8.50 2.86 5.51
C ALA A 132 8.01 1.38 5.58
N LEU A 133 8.08 0.78 6.76
CA LEU A 133 7.58 -0.58 6.98
C LEU A 133 6.07 -0.63 7.31
N LEU A 134 5.42 0.53 7.48
CA LEU A 134 3.99 0.59 7.83
C LEU A 134 3.08 0.01 6.72
N PRO A 135 3.30 0.30 5.42
CA PRO A 135 2.53 -0.31 4.34
C PRO A 135 2.63 -1.84 4.27
N PHE A 136 3.69 -2.47 4.79
CA PHE A 136 3.74 -3.92 4.92
C PHE A 136 2.66 -4.44 5.87
N VAL A 137 2.43 -3.73 6.98
CA VAL A 137 1.42 -4.09 7.98
C VAL A 137 0.01 -3.79 7.47
N GLU A 138 -0.17 -2.72 6.71
CA GLU A 138 -1.46 -2.24 6.21
C GLU A 138 -1.96 -3.05 5.01
N SER A 139 -1.16 -3.18 3.97
CA SER A 139 -1.59 -3.70 2.68
C SER A 139 -0.65 -4.76 2.07
N ALA A 140 0.42 -5.15 2.77
CA ALA A 140 1.53 -5.89 2.16
C ALA A 140 2.07 -5.18 0.90
N TYR A 141 2.16 -3.85 0.95
CA TYR A 141 2.56 -2.97 -0.15
C TYR A 141 1.71 -3.11 -1.42
N ASP A 142 0.42 -3.42 -1.27
CA ASP A 142 -0.51 -3.51 -2.39
C ASP A 142 -1.31 -2.20 -2.53
N PRO A 143 -1.07 -1.37 -3.57
CA PRO A 143 -1.79 -0.11 -3.76
C PRO A 143 -3.26 -0.31 -4.13
N PHE A 144 -3.65 -1.53 -4.54
CA PHE A 144 -5.03 -1.87 -4.87
C PHE A 144 -5.76 -2.59 -3.75
N ALA A 145 -5.11 -2.81 -2.60
CA ALA A 145 -5.73 -3.45 -1.45
C ALA A 145 -7.02 -2.75 -1.04
N TYR A 146 -8.03 -3.53 -0.73
CA TYR A 146 -9.33 -3.06 -0.26
C TYR A 146 -9.85 -3.96 0.86
N SER A 147 -10.13 -3.37 2.03
CA SER A 147 -10.58 -4.12 3.20
C SER A 147 -12.11 -4.18 3.32
N HIS A 148 -12.63 -5.12 4.12
CA HIS A 148 -14.05 -5.17 4.48
C HIS A 148 -14.51 -3.87 5.20
N GLY A 149 -13.61 -3.20 5.92
CA GLY A 149 -13.84 -1.89 6.54
C GLY A 149 -13.78 -0.70 5.58
N ARG A 150 -13.72 -0.97 4.24
CA ARG A 150 -13.63 0.04 3.18
C ARG A 150 -12.32 0.85 3.20
N ALA A 151 -11.30 0.36 3.90
CA ALA A 151 -9.97 0.93 3.78
C ALA A 151 -9.38 0.56 2.42
N ALA A 152 -8.63 1.48 1.80
CA ALA A 152 -8.09 1.28 0.46
C ALA A 152 -6.65 1.81 0.32
N GLY A 153 -5.92 1.20 -0.62
CA GLY A 153 -4.60 1.61 -1.05
C GLY A 153 -3.47 1.17 -0.11
N LEU A 154 -2.28 1.67 -0.42
CA LEU A 154 -1.04 1.33 0.27
C LEU A 154 -1.12 1.55 1.78
N TRP A 155 -1.71 2.67 2.18
CA TRP A 155 -1.82 3.18 3.54
C TRP A 155 -3.14 2.86 4.24
N GLN A 156 -4.03 2.12 3.58
CA GLN A 156 -5.32 1.66 4.10
C GLN A 156 -6.19 2.76 4.74
N PHE A 157 -6.28 3.90 4.06
CA PHE A 157 -7.21 4.95 4.50
C PHE A 157 -8.67 4.52 4.40
N ILE A 158 -9.43 4.62 5.49
CA ILE A 158 -10.89 4.54 5.44
C ILE A 158 -11.46 5.86 4.87
N PRO A 159 -12.67 5.85 4.24
CA PRO A 159 -13.21 7.03 3.56
C PRO A 159 -13.25 8.30 4.42
N ASN A 160 -13.65 8.18 5.69
CA ASN A 160 -13.74 9.33 6.58
C ASN A 160 -12.37 9.93 6.91
N THR A 161 -11.35 9.08 7.14
CA THR A 161 -9.99 9.55 7.38
C THR A 161 -9.40 10.15 6.10
N ALA A 162 -9.62 9.53 4.95
CA ALA A 162 -9.19 10.06 3.66
C ALA A 162 -9.74 11.47 3.41
N LYS A 163 -11.04 11.67 3.64
CA LYS A 163 -11.67 13.00 3.57
C LYS A 163 -11.05 13.99 4.55
N TYR A 164 -10.81 13.57 5.80
CA TYR A 164 -10.21 14.41 6.83
C TYR A 164 -8.81 14.90 6.47
N VAL A 165 -7.98 14.03 5.83
CA VAL A 165 -6.62 14.36 5.39
C VAL A 165 -6.57 14.94 3.97
N GLY A 166 -7.71 15.25 3.34
CA GLY A 166 -7.79 15.93 2.05
C GLY A 166 -7.62 15.03 0.81
N ILE A 167 -7.63 13.70 0.96
CA ILE A 167 -7.55 12.80 -0.18
C ILE A 167 -8.86 12.85 -0.98
N GLN A 168 -8.74 13.23 -2.26
CA GLN A 168 -9.87 13.32 -3.19
C GLN A 168 -10.42 11.95 -3.55
N GLN A 169 -11.74 11.82 -3.54
CA GLN A 169 -12.46 10.62 -3.97
C GLN A 169 -13.69 11.06 -4.78
N ASN A 170 -13.82 10.56 -5.99
CA ASN A 170 -14.99 10.77 -6.85
C ASN A 170 -15.30 9.50 -7.64
N TRP A 171 -16.22 9.56 -8.60
CA TRP A 171 -16.60 8.40 -9.42
C TRP A 171 -15.43 7.82 -10.24
N TRP A 172 -14.50 8.64 -10.69
CA TRP A 172 -13.41 8.25 -11.57
C TRP A 172 -12.08 8.06 -10.87
N TYR A 173 -11.90 8.64 -9.69
CA TYR A 173 -10.63 8.72 -9.01
C TYR A 173 -10.78 8.44 -7.51
N ASP A 174 -9.95 7.55 -7.01
CA ASP A 174 -9.79 7.29 -5.58
C ASP A 174 -8.32 7.50 -5.19
N GLY A 175 -8.01 8.70 -4.70
CA GLY A 175 -6.66 9.11 -4.32
C GLY A 175 -6.03 8.28 -3.20
N ARG A 176 -6.80 7.43 -2.51
CA ARG A 176 -6.27 6.46 -1.54
C ARG A 176 -5.40 5.39 -2.21
N ARG A 177 -5.62 5.16 -3.52
CA ARG A 177 -4.87 4.20 -4.35
C ARG A 177 -3.73 4.86 -5.13
N ASP A 178 -3.70 6.19 -5.16
CA ASP A 178 -2.58 6.95 -5.68
C ASP A 178 -1.46 6.94 -4.66
N VAL A 179 -0.35 6.29 -4.99
CA VAL A 179 0.75 6.06 -4.04
C VAL A 179 1.38 7.38 -3.60
N LEU A 180 1.52 8.37 -4.50
CA LEU A 180 2.14 9.64 -4.18
C LEU A 180 1.24 10.45 -3.24
N VAL A 181 -0.01 10.65 -3.64
CA VAL A 181 -1.01 11.41 -2.86
C VAL A 181 -1.27 10.75 -1.50
N ALA A 182 -1.41 9.42 -1.48
CA ALA A 182 -1.67 8.69 -0.24
C ALA A 182 -0.45 8.69 0.69
N THR A 183 0.78 8.70 0.16
CA THR A 183 1.99 8.78 0.98
C THR A 183 2.09 10.15 1.64
N ASP A 184 1.96 11.24 0.90
CA ASP A 184 1.97 12.59 1.47
C ASP A 184 0.95 12.74 2.59
N ALA A 185 -0.30 12.35 2.32
CA ALA A 185 -1.38 12.42 3.30
C ALA A 185 -1.12 11.54 4.54
N ALA A 186 -0.49 10.36 4.37
CA ALA A 186 -0.17 9.46 5.48
C ALA A 186 0.91 10.05 6.39
N LEU A 187 1.96 10.62 5.80
CA LEU A 187 3.06 11.21 6.56
C LEU A 187 2.60 12.47 7.31
N ASP A 188 1.78 13.31 6.69
CA ASP A 188 1.16 14.48 7.34
C ASP A 188 0.23 14.06 8.49
N TYR A 189 -0.54 13.00 8.29
CA TYR A 189 -1.42 12.46 9.33
C TYR A 189 -0.62 11.86 10.49
N LEU A 190 0.44 11.08 10.20
CA LEU A 190 1.35 10.54 11.20
C LEU A 190 2.04 11.66 12.00
N THR A 191 2.48 12.72 11.33
CA THR A 191 3.03 13.92 11.97
C THR A 191 2.02 14.57 12.93
N THR A 192 0.78 14.73 12.50
CA THR A 192 -0.30 15.28 13.32
C THR A 192 -0.59 14.40 14.54
N LEU A 193 -0.63 13.08 14.35
CA LEU A 193 -0.79 12.13 15.45
C LEU A 193 0.40 12.14 16.41
N ASN A 194 1.63 12.20 15.89
CA ASN A 194 2.84 12.21 16.70
C ASN A 194 2.91 13.44 17.60
N LYS A 195 2.61 14.62 17.05
CA LYS A 195 2.47 15.86 17.86
C LYS A 195 1.40 15.72 18.95
N ARG A 196 0.30 15.04 18.67
CA ARG A 196 -0.80 14.83 19.64
C ARG A 196 -0.41 13.90 20.79
N PHE A 197 0.55 13.02 20.58
CA PHE A 197 1.04 12.07 21.58
C PHE A 197 2.48 12.40 22.04
N ASP A 198 2.83 13.69 22.03
CA ASP A 198 4.08 14.24 22.59
C ASP A 198 5.34 13.54 22.08
N GLY A 199 5.34 13.12 20.81
CA GLY A 199 6.47 12.45 20.16
C GLY A 199 6.50 10.92 20.35
N ASP A 200 5.56 10.31 21.09
CA ASP A 200 5.51 8.86 21.30
C ASP A 200 5.02 8.14 20.02
N TRP A 201 5.96 7.52 19.31
CA TRP A 201 5.67 6.78 18.09
C TRP A 201 4.82 5.52 18.33
N MET A 202 4.93 4.86 19.48
CA MET A 202 4.12 3.66 19.76
C MET A 202 2.66 4.03 19.96
N LEU A 203 2.38 5.14 20.65
CA LEU A 203 1.04 5.70 20.78
C LEU A 203 0.53 6.27 19.45
N THR A 204 1.40 6.88 18.65
CA THR A 204 1.10 7.37 17.30
C THR A 204 0.63 6.25 16.39
N LEU A 205 1.37 5.17 16.30
CA LEU A 205 1.04 3.98 15.50
C LEU A 205 -0.26 3.31 15.99
N ALA A 206 -0.44 3.22 17.31
CA ALA A 206 -1.69 2.73 17.88
C ALA A 206 -2.88 3.62 17.50
N ALA A 207 -2.67 4.94 17.43
CA ALA A 207 -3.70 5.90 17.05
C ALA A 207 -3.98 5.90 15.54
N TYR A 208 -2.98 5.63 14.71
CA TYR A 208 -3.17 5.43 13.28
C TYR A 208 -4.14 4.26 13.01
N ASN A 209 -3.93 3.14 13.70
CA ASN A 209 -4.76 1.93 13.55
C ASN A 209 -6.15 2.06 14.23
N ALA A 210 -6.21 2.50 15.50
CA ALA A 210 -7.45 2.47 16.29
C ALA A 210 -8.20 3.81 16.38
N GLY A 211 -7.60 4.86 15.84
CA GLY A 211 -8.05 6.24 15.99
C GLY A 211 -7.59 6.87 17.32
N ALA A 212 -7.15 8.14 17.25
CA ALA A 212 -6.63 8.90 18.39
C ALA A 212 -7.59 8.95 19.58
N GLY A 213 -8.90 8.99 19.32
CA GLY A 213 -9.93 8.99 20.38
C GLY A 213 -9.89 7.73 21.25
N THR A 214 -9.62 6.57 20.64
CA THR A 214 -9.52 5.29 21.35
C THR A 214 -8.30 5.25 22.27
N VAL A 215 -7.14 5.67 21.74
CA VAL A 215 -5.89 5.75 22.51
C VAL A 215 -6.03 6.74 23.67
N ASN A 216 -6.55 7.95 23.42
CA ASN A 216 -6.75 8.95 24.44
C ASN A 216 -7.72 8.50 25.56
N ARG A 217 -8.78 7.75 25.22
CA ARG A 217 -9.65 7.16 26.25
C ARG A 217 -8.91 6.15 27.12
N ALA A 218 -8.04 5.33 26.52
CA ALA A 218 -7.22 4.37 27.27
C ALA A 218 -6.21 5.06 28.18
N ILE A 219 -5.51 6.10 27.68
CA ILE A 219 -4.58 6.93 28.47
C ILE A 219 -5.31 7.55 29.67
N ARG A 220 -6.44 8.22 29.45
CA ARG A 220 -7.22 8.84 30.55
C ARG A 220 -7.66 7.83 31.60
N ARG A 221 -8.08 6.64 31.17
CA ARG A 221 -8.45 5.56 32.10
C ARG A 221 -7.28 5.09 32.95
N ASN A 222 -6.12 4.87 32.35
CA ASN A 222 -4.92 4.47 33.08
C ASN A 222 -4.44 5.57 34.02
N ARG A 223 -4.41 6.82 33.56
CA ARG A 223 -4.04 7.99 34.39
C ARG A 223 -4.95 8.11 35.62
N LYS A 224 -6.28 7.96 35.46
CA LYS A 224 -7.23 7.96 36.59
C LYS A 224 -6.99 6.81 37.56
N ALA A 225 -6.45 5.69 37.09
CA ALA A 225 -6.17 4.51 37.90
C ALA A 225 -4.72 4.47 38.44
N GLY A 226 -3.94 5.55 38.27
CA GLY A 226 -2.52 5.58 38.68
C GLY A 226 -1.61 4.59 37.94
N LYS A 227 -1.99 4.18 36.73
CA LYS A 227 -1.25 3.21 35.90
C LYS A 227 -0.43 3.90 34.84
N PRO A 228 0.67 3.28 34.35
CA PRO A 228 1.44 3.79 33.23
C PRO A 228 0.59 4.02 31.99
N THR A 229 0.96 5.01 31.18
CA THR A 229 0.21 5.43 29.99
C THR A 229 0.94 5.13 28.67
N ASP A 230 2.03 4.40 28.72
CA ASP A 230 2.72 3.86 27.55
C ASP A 230 1.87 2.85 26.80
N PHE A 231 2.18 2.63 25.53
CA PHE A 231 1.44 1.71 24.64
C PHE A 231 1.21 0.32 25.27
N TRP A 232 2.24 -0.25 25.91
CA TRP A 232 2.21 -1.63 26.43
C TRP A 232 1.26 -1.78 27.59
N SER A 233 1.13 -0.73 28.40
CA SER A 233 0.28 -0.67 29.60
C SER A 233 -1.17 -0.36 29.30
N LEU A 234 -1.48 0.15 28.08
CA LEU A 234 -2.84 0.52 27.71
C LEU A 234 -3.72 -0.71 27.40
N LYS A 235 -4.99 -0.67 27.80
CA LYS A 235 -6.02 -1.60 27.33
C LYS A 235 -6.59 -1.11 26.00
N LEU A 236 -6.03 -1.61 24.90
CA LEU A 236 -6.41 -1.32 23.52
C LEU A 236 -7.12 -2.52 22.87
N PRO A 237 -7.79 -2.33 21.70
CA PRO A 237 -8.33 -3.44 20.90
C PRO A 237 -7.25 -4.49 20.60
N LYS A 238 -7.65 -5.75 20.46
CA LYS A 238 -6.72 -6.87 20.19
C LYS A 238 -5.93 -6.66 18.91
N GLU A 239 -6.56 -6.10 17.87
CA GLU A 239 -5.92 -5.76 16.60
C GLU A 239 -4.79 -4.75 16.83
N THR A 240 -5.10 -3.63 17.48
CA THR A 240 -4.11 -2.56 17.77
C THR A 240 -2.96 -3.06 18.63
N LYS A 241 -3.25 -3.94 19.60
CA LYS A 241 -2.21 -4.58 20.44
C LYS A 241 -1.25 -5.46 19.65
N ARG A 242 -1.65 -5.96 18.46
CA ARG A 242 -0.79 -6.74 17.55
C ARG A 242 -0.17 -5.89 16.45
N TYR A 243 -0.75 -4.73 16.17
CA TYR A 243 -0.35 -3.85 15.08
C TYR A 243 1.07 -3.29 15.27
N VAL A 244 1.32 -2.64 16.40
CA VAL A 244 2.64 -2.09 16.73
C VAL A 244 3.71 -3.20 16.79
N PRO A 245 3.51 -4.32 17.49
CA PRO A 245 4.45 -5.44 17.45
C PRO A 245 4.72 -6.01 16.05
N LYS A 246 3.75 -5.97 15.12
CA LYS A 246 3.98 -6.38 13.72
C LYS A 246 4.99 -5.48 13.03
N LEU A 247 4.86 -4.16 13.19
CA LEU A 247 5.82 -3.21 12.64
C LEU A 247 7.22 -3.44 13.24
N LEU A 248 7.30 -3.57 14.56
CA LEU A 248 8.57 -3.79 15.26
C LEU A 248 9.25 -5.11 14.85
N ALA A 249 8.47 -6.16 14.56
CA ALA A 249 9.01 -7.41 14.04
C ALA A 249 9.61 -7.22 12.63
N LEU A 250 8.97 -6.42 11.78
CA LEU A 250 9.52 -6.07 10.47
C LEU A 250 10.80 -5.21 10.62
N VAL A 251 10.88 -4.32 11.60
CA VAL A 251 12.11 -3.56 11.92
C VAL A 251 13.28 -4.52 12.19
N LYS A 252 13.10 -5.53 13.05
CA LYS A 252 14.12 -6.56 13.30
C LYS A 252 14.53 -7.33 12.04
N ILE A 253 13.56 -7.68 11.22
CA ILE A 253 13.79 -8.46 9.98
C ILE A 253 14.55 -7.62 8.95
N TYR A 254 14.09 -6.41 8.68
CA TYR A 254 14.69 -5.54 7.67
C TYR A 254 16.00 -4.88 8.11
N GLN A 255 16.36 -4.98 9.39
CA GLN A 255 17.71 -4.65 9.82
C GLN A 255 18.75 -5.65 9.30
N ASN A 256 18.35 -6.91 9.15
CA ASN A 256 19.24 -7.96 8.65
C ASN A 256 18.50 -8.87 7.67
N PRO A 257 18.13 -8.36 6.47
CA PRO A 257 17.26 -9.07 5.53
C PRO A 257 17.89 -10.38 5.02
N ALA A 258 19.21 -10.44 4.91
CA ALA A 258 19.93 -11.64 4.50
C ALA A 258 19.68 -12.84 5.43
N ARG A 259 19.48 -12.60 6.74
CA ARG A 259 19.15 -13.64 7.72
C ARG A 259 17.80 -14.32 7.45
N TYR A 260 16.91 -13.63 6.74
CA TYR A 260 15.54 -14.07 6.46
C TYR A 260 15.30 -14.41 4.99
N ASN A 261 16.37 -14.48 4.18
CA ASN A 261 16.32 -14.72 2.72
C ASN A 261 15.43 -13.71 1.98
N ILE A 262 15.57 -12.44 2.34
CA ILE A 262 14.86 -11.29 1.74
C ILE A 262 15.87 -10.44 0.97
#